data_0084fe52e8d04a9ca09487133d844fd5
#
_entry.id   0084fe52e8d04a9ca09487133d844fd5
#
_cell.length_a   1.000
_cell.length_b   1.000
_cell.length_c   1.000
_cell.angle_alpha   90.00
_cell.angle_beta   90.00
_cell.angle_gamma   90.00
#
_symmetry.space_group_name_H-M   'P 1'
#
loop_
_entity.id
_entity.type
_entity.pdbx_description
1 polymer ?
#
loop_
_entity_poly.entity_id
_entity_poly.type
_entity_poly.pdbx_seq_one_letter_code
_entity_poly.pdbx_strand_id
1 'polypeptide(L)'
;QNEQDSRYFGKFAQIPVLEPANQQEAYDMVHYGFDISETYQVPVLLRITTRLAHSRAGIVKKPVREQNKLSMPKDLRQFVLLPSIARKRYKVLLGNQENFQKESADSAFNRYYDGKDKSLGIIASGIAFNYLMENFENRNVPYPVVKVGQYPLPKPMIEKLVEECGQILVIEEGYPFIEEMLRGLLDRDVKVKGRLDGTLPRDGELNPRLVALALGMAVPKVREIPSAVAGRPPSLCAGCPHIDTVLGINTAMNGYSKGRVFSDIGCYTLSALPPYETINSCVDMGASITMAKGAADAGLVPAIAVIGDSTFTHSGITGLLDAVNSKSPITVFILDNSTVAMTGGQPSAATGRIESICLGLGVEREHVHVLNPLKKQAQKNAEIIKKEFEYKGVSVIIPTRECIETQRKRVRTESRKKAEQRAKEAVS
;
A
#
# COMPACT_ATOMS: atom_id res chain seq x y z
N GLN A 1 9.26 -7.69 17.75
CA GLN A 1 9.35 -6.47 18.55
C GLN A 1 7.97 -5.92 18.87
N ASN A 2 7.66 -5.69 20.11
CA ASN A 2 6.28 -5.46 20.59
C ASN A 2 6.12 -4.17 21.39
N GLU A 3 7.14 -3.32 21.44
CA GLU A 3 7.13 -2.05 22.17
C GLU A 3 6.94 -0.82 21.26
N GLN A 4 6.78 -1.01 19.95
CA GLN A 4 6.56 0.10 19.03
C GLN A 4 5.16 0.69 19.18
N ASP A 5 5.11 2.02 19.19
CA ASP A 5 3.85 2.75 19.19
C ASP A 5 3.33 2.94 17.76
N SER A 6 2.24 2.26 17.44
CA SER A 6 1.68 2.27 16.09
C SER A 6 1.06 3.62 15.66
N ARG A 7 0.89 4.58 16.58
CA ARG A 7 0.45 5.95 16.22
C ARG A 7 1.47 6.64 15.31
N TYR A 8 2.77 6.32 15.47
CA TYR A 8 3.80 6.83 14.56
C TYR A 8 3.63 6.30 13.12
N PHE A 9 3.14 5.06 12.93
CA PHE A 9 2.84 4.56 11.59
C PHE A 9 1.69 5.32 10.94
N GLY A 10 0.65 5.64 11.70
CA GLY A 10 -0.45 6.48 11.21
C GLY A 10 0.01 7.88 10.82
N LYS A 11 0.85 8.51 11.66
CA LYS A 11 1.46 9.81 11.36
C LYS A 11 2.38 9.74 10.13
N PHE A 12 3.21 8.71 10.04
CA PHE A 12 4.10 8.48 8.88
C PHE A 12 3.30 8.28 7.59
N ALA A 13 2.27 7.44 7.63
CA ALA A 13 1.41 7.19 6.49
C ALA A 13 0.40 8.31 6.21
N GLN A 14 0.25 9.28 7.12
CA GLN A 14 -0.71 10.40 7.04
C GLN A 14 -2.17 9.93 6.93
N ILE A 15 -2.51 8.86 7.62
CA ILE A 15 -3.85 8.26 7.63
C ILE A 15 -4.51 8.41 9.00
N PRO A 16 -5.86 8.34 9.08
CA PRO A 16 -6.57 8.34 10.35
C PRO A 16 -6.17 7.16 11.24
N VAL A 17 -6.03 7.43 12.54
CA VAL A 17 -5.82 6.42 13.57
C VAL A 17 -6.94 6.51 14.58
N LEU A 18 -7.50 5.37 14.98
CA LEU A 18 -8.52 5.22 16.01
C LEU A 18 -7.91 4.50 17.22
N GLU A 19 -8.10 5.04 18.40
CA GLU A 19 -7.54 4.52 19.64
C GLU A 19 -8.64 4.43 20.72
N PRO A 20 -9.30 3.25 20.87
CA PRO A 20 -10.42 3.10 21.77
C PRO A 20 -9.99 3.11 23.26
N ALA A 21 -10.82 3.71 24.11
CA ALA A 21 -10.63 3.70 25.54
C ALA A 21 -11.24 2.45 26.24
N ASN A 22 -12.18 1.76 25.58
CA ASN A 22 -12.87 0.60 26.11
C ASN A 22 -13.37 -0.31 24.99
N GLN A 23 -13.97 -1.45 25.36
CA GLN A 23 -14.45 -2.46 24.44
C GLN A 23 -15.62 -2.00 23.58
N GLN A 24 -16.51 -1.15 24.10
CA GLN A 24 -17.60 -0.58 23.31
C GLN A 24 -17.06 0.33 22.23
N GLU A 25 -16.10 1.19 22.57
CA GLU A 25 -15.45 2.05 21.57
C GLU A 25 -14.66 1.22 20.55
N ALA A 26 -13.96 0.16 20.96
CA ALA A 26 -13.27 -0.72 20.04
C ALA A 26 -14.24 -1.33 19.00
N TYR A 27 -15.41 -1.78 19.45
CA TYR A 27 -16.45 -2.29 18.57
C TYR A 27 -17.03 -1.19 17.64
N ASP A 28 -17.33 -0.03 18.19
CA ASP A 28 -17.91 1.10 17.42
C ASP A 28 -16.94 1.68 16.41
N MET A 29 -15.64 1.75 16.77
CA MET A 29 -14.58 2.23 15.91
C MET A 29 -14.31 1.33 14.70
N VAL A 30 -14.57 0.02 14.77
CA VAL A 30 -14.50 -0.85 13.59
C VAL A 30 -15.52 -0.39 12.54
N HIS A 31 -16.78 -0.18 12.94
CA HIS A 31 -17.80 0.33 12.02
C HIS A 31 -17.44 1.69 11.44
N TYR A 32 -17.03 2.60 12.31
CA TYR A 32 -16.65 3.97 11.92
C TYR A 32 -15.38 4.01 11.04
N GLY A 33 -14.42 3.13 11.32
CA GLY A 33 -13.21 3.01 10.51
C GLY A 33 -13.49 2.60 9.07
N PHE A 34 -14.44 1.70 8.85
CA PHE A 34 -14.92 1.38 7.51
C PHE A 34 -15.61 2.58 6.83
N ASP A 35 -16.42 3.35 7.56
CA ASP A 35 -17.08 4.54 7.00
C ASP A 35 -16.05 5.60 6.54
N ILE A 36 -15.02 5.87 7.35
CA ILE A 36 -13.91 6.76 6.97
C ILE A 36 -13.15 6.21 5.77
N SER A 37 -12.81 4.92 5.81
CA SER A 37 -12.05 4.27 4.74
C SER A 37 -12.76 4.35 3.40
N GLU A 38 -14.05 4.08 3.36
CA GLU A 38 -14.89 4.19 2.16
C GLU A 38 -15.03 5.64 1.69
N THR A 39 -15.23 6.57 2.62
CA THR A 39 -15.41 8.00 2.30
C THR A 39 -14.17 8.61 1.66
N TYR A 40 -13.00 8.37 2.25
CA TYR A 40 -11.76 9.01 1.83
C TYR A 40 -10.86 8.10 0.96
N GLN A 41 -11.23 6.84 0.79
CA GLN A 41 -10.47 5.83 0.04
C GLN A 41 -9.02 5.69 0.53
N VAL A 42 -8.87 5.62 1.85
CA VAL A 42 -7.60 5.40 2.56
C VAL A 42 -7.76 4.30 3.61
N PRO A 43 -6.70 3.57 3.95
CA PRO A 43 -6.74 2.69 5.10
C PRO A 43 -6.91 3.49 6.40
N VAL A 44 -7.50 2.86 7.41
CA VAL A 44 -7.64 3.41 8.76
C VAL A 44 -6.93 2.45 9.72
N LEU A 45 -6.09 2.98 10.60
CA LEU A 45 -5.39 2.19 11.61
C LEU A 45 -6.20 2.18 12.90
N LEU A 46 -6.60 1.00 13.37
CA LEU A 46 -7.22 0.81 14.69
C LEU A 46 -6.16 0.29 15.65
N ARG A 47 -5.77 1.12 16.62
CA ARG A 47 -4.76 0.79 17.64
C ARG A 47 -5.41 0.19 18.87
N ILE A 48 -5.14 -1.09 19.12
CA ILE A 48 -5.60 -1.78 20.34
C ILE A 48 -4.39 -2.03 21.24
N THR A 49 -4.42 -1.49 22.45
CA THR A 49 -3.36 -1.73 23.45
C THR A 49 -3.51 -3.10 24.10
N THR A 50 -2.42 -3.64 24.63
CA THR A 50 -2.38 -4.97 25.26
C THR A 50 -3.44 -5.14 26.35
N ARG A 51 -3.59 -4.16 27.24
CA ARG A 51 -4.59 -4.22 28.32
C ARG A 51 -6.00 -4.30 27.77
N LEU A 52 -6.33 -3.52 26.76
CA LEU A 52 -7.65 -3.54 26.15
C LEU A 52 -7.90 -4.89 25.43
N ALA A 53 -6.89 -5.42 24.71
CA ALA A 53 -6.99 -6.71 24.04
C ALA A 53 -7.21 -7.89 25.01
N HIS A 54 -6.66 -7.81 26.21
CA HIS A 54 -6.78 -8.86 27.24
C HIS A 54 -7.96 -8.67 28.21
N SER A 55 -8.65 -7.54 28.14
CA SER A 55 -9.81 -7.26 28.98
C SER A 55 -11.12 -7.69 28.30
N ARG A 56 -12.19 -7.85 29.08
CA ARG A 56 -13.52 -8.24 28.60
C ARG A 56 -14.59 -7.36 29.25
N ALA A 57 -15.55 -6.93 28.42
CA ALA A 57 -16.75 -6.26 28.90
C ALA A 57 -17.95 -6.64 28.02
N GLY A 58 -19.15 -6.41 28.52
CA GLY A 58 -20.37 -6.45 27.74
C GLY A 58 -20.40 -5.27 26.77
N ILE A 59 -20.86 -5.49 25.55
CA ILE A 59 -21.05 -4.46 24.53
C ILE A 59 -22.51 -4.45 24.04
N VAL A 60 -22.98 -3.28 23.66
CA VAL A 60 -24.24 -3.11 22.92
C VAL A 60 -23.93 -3.30 21.45
N LYS A 61 -24.47 -4.36 20.85
CA LYS A 61 -24.28 -4.66 19.44
C LYS A 61 -25.13 -3.73 18.56
N LYS A 62 -24.55 -3.22 17.50
CA LYS A 62 -25.28 -2.55 16.43
C LYS A 62 -26.00 -3.57 15.54
N PRO A 63 -27.08 -3.18 14.85
CA PRO A 63 -27.67 -4.00 13.80
C PRO A 63 -26.61 -4.43 12.78
N VAL A 64 -26.79 -5.63 12.22
CA VAL A 64 -25.94 -6.10 11.13
C VAL A 64 -26.12 -5.16 9.94
N ARG A 65 -25.03 -4.66 9.39
CA ARG A 65 -25.06 -3.85 8.17
C ARG A 65 -25.29 -4.73 6.95
N GLU A 66 -26.11 -4.25 6.03
CA GLU A 66 -26.15 -4.84 4.70
C GLU A 66 -24.81 -4.65 4.01
N GLN A 67 -24.42 -5.64 3.21
CA GLN A 67 -23.19 -5.56 2.42
C GLN A 67 -23.32 -4.44 1.39
N ASN A 68 -22.31 -3.58 1.33
CA ASN A 68 -22.24 -2.56 0.29
C ASN A 68 -22.19 -3.23 -1.09
N LYS A 69 -22.80 -2.59 -2.08
CA LYS A 69 -22.71 -3.04 -3.46
C LYS A 69 -21.25 -3.02 -3.89
N LEU A 70 -20.74 -4.20 -4.30
CA LEU A 70 -19.39 -4.30 -4.83
C LEU A 70 -19.29 -3.47 -6.12
N SER A 71 -18.29 -2.62 -6.18
CA SER A 71 -18.02 -1.79 -7.35
C SER A 71 -16.52 -1.66 -7.59
N MET A 72 -16.15 -1.64 -8.85
CA MET A 72 -14.76 -1.36 -9.23
C MET A 72 -14.51 0.15 -9.15
N PRO A 73 -13.27 0.58 -8.84
CA PRO A 73 -12.92 2.00 -8.83
C PRO A 73 -13.06 2.60 -10.24
N LYS A 74 -13.44 3.88 -10.31
CA LYS A 74 -13.59 4.61 -11.59
C LYS A 74 -12.28 4.65 -12.39
N ASP A 75 -11.16 4.90 -11.71
CA ASP A 75 -9.82 4.77 -12.30
C ASP A 75 -9.20 3.44 -11.84
N LEU A 76 -9.21 2.45 -12.70
CA LEU A 76 -8.68 1.10 -12.42
C LEU A 76 -7.17 1.09 -12.15
N ARG A 77 -6.45 2.19 -12.50
CA ARG A 77 -5.01 2.31 -12.27
C ARG A 77 -4.67 2.97 -10.94
N GLN A 78 -5.66 3.47 -10.20
CA GLN A 78 -5.39 4.19 -8.94
C GLN A 78 -4.63 3.35 -7.89
N PHE A 79 -4.71 2.02 -7.99
CA PHE A 79 -3.99 1.07 -7.11
C PHE A 79 -2.72 0.50 -7.74
N VAL A 80 -2.27 1.05 -8.87
CA VAL A 80 -1.02 0.65 -9.50
C VAL A 80 0.11 1.57 -9.01
N LEU A 81 1.07 1.01 -8.27
CA LEU A 81 2.16 1.76 -7.64
C LEU A 81 3.28 2.10 -8.66
N LEU A 82 2.95 2.93 -9.63
CA LEU A 82 3.94 3.57 -10.50
C LEU A 82 4.19 5.02 -10.02
N PRO A 83 5.41 5.56 -10.14
CA PRO A 83 5.76 6.88 -9.61
C PRO A 83 4.80 8.01 -10.02
N SER A 84 4.33 8.00 -11.27
CA SER A 84 3.39 9.00 -11.78
C SER A 84 2.00 8.89 -11.13
N ILE A 85 1.54 7.67 -10.86
CA ILE A 85 0.26 7.39 -10.23
C ILE A 85 0.37 7.65 -8.73
N ALA A 86 1.44 7.18 -8.09
CA ALA A 86 1.72 7.41 -6.67
C ALA A 86 1.75 8.91 -6.34
N ARG A 87 2.40 9.75 -7.16
CA ARG A 87 2.39 11.21 -6.98
C ARG A 87 0.98 11.81 -7.03
N LYS A 88 0.12 11.33 -7.94
CA LYS A 88 -1.28 11.79 -8.00
C LYS A 88 -2.05 11.39 -6.75
N ARG A 89 -1.89 10.15 -6.29
CA ARG A 89 -2.54 9.65 -5.06
C ARG A 89 -2.04 10.37 -3.83
N TYR A 90 -0.75 10.67 -3.75
CA TYR A 90 -0.19 11.47 -2.66
C TYR A 90 -0.79 12.87 -2.57
N LYS A 91 -1.03 13.54 -3.71
CA LYS A 91 -1.73 14.84 -3.72
C LYS A 91 -3.15 14.73 -3.18
N VAL A 92 -3.87 13.66 -3.52
CA VAL A 92 -5.20 13.40 -2.95
C VAL A 92 -5.11 13.18 -1.43
N LEU A 93 -4.13 12.40 -0.96
CA LEU A 93 -3.90 12.20 0.46
C LEU A 93 -3.59 13.50 1.19
N LEU A 94 -2.75 14.37 0.61
CA LEU A 94 -2.47 15.70 1.16
C LEU A 94 -3.72 16.58 1.22
N GLY A 95 -4.55 16.56 0.17
CA GLY A 95 -5.83 17.29 0.15
C GLY A 95 -6.82 16.81 1.22
N ASN A 96 -6.73 15.55 1.64
CA ASN A 96 -7.58 15.00 2.69
C ASN A 96 -7.12 15.34 4.12
N GLN A 97 -5.92 15.90 4.31
CA GLN A 97 -5.42 16.18 5.67
C GLN A 97 -6.32 17.15 6.44
N GLU A 98 -6.85 18.18 5.80
CA GLU A 98 -7.81 19.10 6.42
C GLU A 98 -9.12 18.41 6.78
N ASN A 99 -9.60 17.51 5.92
CA ASN A 99 -10.78 16.69 6.19
C ASN A 99 -10.55 15.78 7.40
N PHE A 100 -9.40 15.11 7.48
CA PHE A 100 -9.06 14.28 8.64
C PHE A 100 -8.98 15.09 9.93
N GLN A 101 -8.47 16.31 9.85
CA GLN A 101 -8.42 17.23 11.00
C GLN A 101 -9.85 17.62 11.45
N LYS A 102 -10.74 17.90 10.50
CA LYS A 102 -12.15 18.21 10.78
C LYS A 102 -12.89 16.99 11.33
N GLU A 103 -12.76 15.84 10.69
CA GLU A 103 -13.33 14.58 11.18
C GLU A 103 -12.90 14.27 12.61
N SER A 104 -11.62 14.51 12.93
CA SER A 104 -11.12 14.33 14.29
C SER A 104 -11.69 15.34 15.28
N ALA A 105 -11.83 16.60 14.88
CA ALA A 105 -12.40 17.64 15.74
C ALA A 105 -13.89 17.38 16.03
N ASP A 106 -14.63 16.88 15.05
CA ASP A 106 -16.07 16.58 15.16
C ASP A 106 -16.35 15.15 15.65
N SER A 107 -15.33 14.34 15.91
CA SER A 107 -15.45 12.93 16.25
C SER A 107 -16.16 12.71 17.60
N ALA A 108 -17.07 11.73 17.62
CA ALA A 108 -17.69 11.27 18.87
C ALA A 108 -16.69 10.61 19.84
N PHE A 109 -15.51 10.21 19.34
CA PHE A 109 -14.45 9.59 20.12
C PHE A 109 -13.47 10.59 20.75
N ASN A 110 -13.45 11.83 20.25
CA ASN A 110 -12.74 12.95 20.86
C ASN A 110 -13.74 13.82 21.63
N ARG A 111 -13.37 14.22 22.83
CA ARG A 111 -14.30 14.99 23.64
C ARG A 111 -13.57 15.92 24.59
N TYR A 112 -14.07 17.14 24.68
CA TYR A 112 -13.69 18.11 25.71
C TYR A 112 -14.64 17.96 26.91
N TYR A 113 -14.09 17.73 28.08
CA TYR A 113 -14.78 17.77 29.36
C TYR A 113 -14.35 19.02 30.09
N ASP A 114 -15.30 19.85 30.45
CA ASP A 114 -15.00 21.07 31.22
C ASP A 114 -14.66 20.71 32.66
N GLY A 115 -13.83 21.57 33.29
CA GLY A 115 -13.42 21.46 34.69
C GLY A 115 -13.36 22.82 35.34
N LYS A 116 -13.67 22.87 36.63
CA LYS A 116 -13.68 24.14 37.38
C LYS A 116 -12.29 24.66 37.72
N ASP A 117 -11.35 23.76 37.94
CA ASP A 117 -9.96 24.06 38.25
C ASP A 117 -9.14 24.16 36.96
N LYS A 118 -8.80 25.37 36.57
CA LYS A 118 -8.01 25.65 35.36
C LYS A 118 -6.49 25.67 35.64
N SER A 119 -6.04 25.29 36.83
CA SER A 119 -4.60 25.23 37.15
C SER A 119 -3.89 24.11 36.33
N LEU A 120 -4.63 23.08 35.88
CA LEU A 120 -4.13 21.98 35.13
C LEU A 120 -5.13 21.59 34.04
N GLY A 121 -4.67 21.51 32.79
CA GLY A 121 -5.40 20.86 31.69
C GLY A 121 -4.87 19.45 31.47
N ILE A 122 -5.75 18.50 31.12
CA ILE A 122 -5.35 17.10 30.91
C ILE A 122 -5.69 16.67 29.49
N ILE A 123 -4.74 16.02 28.80
CA ILE A 123 -4.99 15.30 27.55
C ILE A 123 -4.80 13.83 27.84
N ALA A 124 -5.84 13.01 27.63
CA ALA A 124 -5.79 11.57 27.87
C ALA A 124 -6.22 10.79 26.63
N SER A 125 -5.39 9.84 26.17
CA SER A 125 -5.68 9.04 24.96
C SER A 125 -6.00 7.60 25.26
N GLY A 126 -6.89 7.03 24.41
CA GLY A 126 -7.23 5.62 24.47
C GLY A 126 -7.57 5.14 25.88
N ILE A 127 -7.04 3.99 26.28
CA ILE A 127 -7.31 3.41 27.60
C ILE A 127 -6.79 4.26 28.76
N ALA A 128 -5.79 5.12 28.54
CA ALA A 128 -5.27 6.01 29.59
C ALA A 128 -6.33 7.00 30.10
N PHE A 129 -7.35 7.31 29.27
CA PHE A 129 -8.51 8.05 29.73
C PHE A 129 -9.27 7.33 30.85
N ASN A 130 -9.40 5.99 30.79
CA ASN A 130 -10.03 5.25 31.88
C ASN A 130 -9.19 5.26 33.15
N TYR A 131 -7.85 5.18 33.02
CA TYR A 131 -6.96 5.30 34.17
C TYR A 131 -7.11 6.66 34.90
N LEU A 132 -7.27 7.74 34.13
CA LEU A 132 -7.60 9.04 34.72
C LEU A 132 -8.94 8.98 35.48
N MET A 133 -9.99 8.49 34.82
CA MET A 133 -11.34 8.50 35.38
C MET A 133 -11.49 7.64 36.63
N GLU A 134 -10.72 6.56 36.76
CA GLU A 134 -10.74 5.68 37.94
C GLU A 134 -10.19 6.34 39.21
N ASN A 135 -9.42 7.42 39.10
CA ASN A 135 -8.88 8.15 40.25
C ASN A 135 -9.88 9.13 40.90
N PHE A 136 -11.03 9.33 40.28
CA PHE A 136 -12.00 10.31 40.76
C PHE A 136 -13.36 9.64 41.05
N GLU A 137 -13.89 9.96 42.23
CA GLU A 137 -15.21 9.47 42.63
C GLU A 137 -16.27 9.91 41.62
N ASN A 138 -17.12 8.98 41.21
CA ASN A 138 -18.13 9.19 40.16
C ASN A 138 -17.57 9.72 38.85
N ARG A 139 -16.27 9.50 38.57
CA ARG A 139 -15.55 10.02 37.41
C ARG A 139 -15.60 11.56 37.27
N ASN A 140 -15.70 12.26 38.36
CA ASN A 140 -15.83 13.72 38.40
C ASN A 140 -14.46 14.36 38.52
N VAL A 141 -13.76 14.52 37.38
CA VAL A 141 -12.45 15.16 37.30
C VAL A 141 -12.61 16.66 37.45
N PRO A 142 -11.91 17.34 38.40
CA PRO A 142 -12.07 18.78 38.62
C PRO A 142 -11.44 19.63 37.51
N TYR A 143 -10.50 19.06 36.72
CA TYR A 143 -9.76 19.74 35.68
C TYR A 143 -10.42 19.59 34.31
N PRO A 144 -10.21 20.53 33.36
CA PRO A 144 -10.55 20.31 31.98
C PRO A 144 -9.80 19.13 31.38
N VAL A 145 -10.50 18.28 30.61
CA VAL A 145 -9.91 17.09 29.98
C VAL A 145 -10.24 17.04 28.50
N VAL A 146 -9.24 16.88 27.67
CA VAL A 146 -9.41 16.45 26.28
C VAL A 146 -9.19 14.94 26.21
N LYS A 147 -10.25 14.18 25.96
CA LYS A 147 -10.15 12.77 25.59
C LYS A 147 -9.80 12.66 24.12
N VAL A 148 -8.76 11.89 23.79
CA VAL A 148 -8.34 11.60 22.42
C VAL A 148 -8.55 10.11 22.12
N GLY A 149 -9.41 9.83 21.14
CA GLY A 149 -9.66 8.49 20.61
C GLY A 149 -9.51 8.42 19.08
N GLN A 150 -9.30 9.58 18.44
CA GLN A 150 -9.08 9.66 16.99
C GLN A 150 -7.99 10.68 16.67
N TYR A 151 -7.14 10.32 15.71
CA TYR A 151 -6.07 11.17 15.16
C TYR A 151 -6.33 11.48 13.68
N PRO A 152 -5.82 12.63 13.16
CA PRO A 152 -4.90 13.56 13.83
C PRO A 152 -5.50 14.18 15.09
N LEU A 153 -4.64 14.77 15.95
CA LEU A 153 -5.11 15.39 17.20
C LEU A 153 -6.22 16.43 16.95
N PRO A 154 -7.28 16.49 17.80
CA PRO A 154 -8.37 17.45 17.66
C PRO A 154 -7.92 18.86 18.02
N LYS A 155 -7.27 19.55 17.08
CA LYS A 155 -6.61 20.85 17.27
C LYS A 155 -7.46 21.87 18.02
N PRO A 156 -8.75 22.13 17.65
CA PRO A 156 -9.55 23.15 18.35
C PRO A 156 -9.76 22.84 19.84
N MET A 157 -9.91 21.57 20.21
CA MET A 157 -10.08 21.17 21.61
C MET A 157 -8.79 21.37 22.40
N ILE A 158 -7.63 21.10 21.78
CA ILE A 158 -6.32 21.26 22.40
C ILE A 158 -5.98 22.74 22.54
N GLU A 159 -6.22 23.56 21.52
CA GLU A 159 -6.02 25.01 21.58
C GLU A 159 -6.84 25.64 22.72
N LYS A 160 -8.14 25.27 22.80
CA LYS A 160 -8.99 25.70 23.91
C LYS A 160 -8.40 25.32 25.28
N LEU A 161 -7.93 24.06 25.41
CA LEU A 161 -7.34 23.59 26.68
C LEU A 161 -6.09 24.39 27.06
N VAL A 162 -5.22 24.63 26.08
CA VAL A 162 -3.97 25.40 26.29
C VAL A 162 -4.25 26.88 26.63
N GLU A 163 -5.28 27.47 26.03
CA GLU A 163 -5.71 28.85 26.33
C GLU A 163 -6.29 28.98 27.76
N GLU A 164 -7.03 27.94 28.21
CA GLU A 164 -7.69 27.99 29.52
C GLU A 164 -6.78 27.59 30.69
N CYS A 165 -5.71 26.81 30.45
CA CYS A 165 -4.92 26.18 31.50
C CYS A 165 -3.44 26.54 31.42
N GLY A 166 -2.84 26.88 32.59
CA GLY A 166 -1.43 27.27 32.68
C GLY A 166 -0.43 26.08 32.53
N GLN A 167 -0.90 24.86 32.75
CA GLN A 167 -0.09 23.65 32.62
C GLN A 167 -0.91 22.54 31.93
N ILE A 168 -0.24 21.68 31.15
CA ILE A 168 -0.86 20.56 30.48
C ILE A 168 -0.20 19.26 30.91
N LEU A 169 -1.02 18.30 31.39
CA LEU A 169 -0.61 16.94 31.67
C LEU A 169 -1.09 16.03 30.53
N VAL A 170 -0.17 15.33 29.87
CA VAL A 170 -0.48 14.34 28.86
C VAL A 170 -0.45 12.94 29.51
N ILE A 171 -1.53 12.19 29.36
CA ILE A 171 -1.67 10.80 29.85
C ILE A 171 -1.93 9.92 28.63
N GLU A 172 -0.91 9.17 28.22
CA GLU A 172 -0.95 8.34 27.02
C GLU A 172 -0.20 7.03 27.26
N GLU A 173 -0.65 5.96 26.62
CA GLU A 173 -0.01 4.67 26.72
C GLU A 173 0.90 4.41 25.51
N GLY A 174 2.11 3.93 25.77
CA GLY A 174 3.17 3.77 24.76
C GLY A 174 4.18 4.90 24.83
N TYR A 175 4.59 5.43 23.69
CA TYR A 175 5.56 6.50 23.58
C TYR A 175 4.92 7.88 23.85
N PRO A 176 5.71 8.89 24.18
CA PRO A 176 5.20 10.26 24.38
C PRO A 176 4.81 10.94 23.06
N PHE A 177 3.93 10.31 22.30
CA PHE A 177 3.54 10.74 20.95
C PHE A 177 2.80 12.08 20.95
N ILE A 178 1.82 12.26 21.85
CA ILE A 178 1.07 13.51 21.97
C ILE A 178 1.97 14.59 22.55
N GLU A 179 2.73 14.25 23.57
CA GLU A 179 3.65 15.18 24.22
C GLU A 179 4.70 15.72 23.24
N GLU A 180 5.32 14.85 22.43
CA GLU A 180 6.28 15.26 21.39
C GLU A 180 5.62 16.16 20.32
N MET A 181 4.37 15.88 19.96
CA MET A 181 3.65 16.71 19.00
C MET A 181 3.35 18.11 19.54
N LEU A 182 3.11 18.25 20.85
CA LEU A 182 2.83 19.52 21.48
C LEU A 182 4.11 20.36 21.72
N ARG A 183 5.19 19.72 22.16
CA ARG A 183 6.46 20.39 22.48
C ARG A 183 7.33 20.62 21.25
N GLY A 184 7.40 19.64 20.35
CA GLY A 184 8.42 19.61 19.31
C GLY A 184 9.83 19.43 19.88
N LEU A 185 10.86 19.80 19.08
CA LEU A 185 12.27 19.69 19.49
C LEU A 185 12.74 20.89 20.33
N LEU A 186 12.09 22.05 20.20
CA LEU A 186 12.52 23.28 20.81
C LEU A 186 11.59 23.64 21.98
N ASP A 187 12.17 23.83 23.17
CA ASP A 187 11.45 24.18 24.40
C ASP A 187 11.22 25.72 24.52
N ARG A 188 10.82 26.33 23.42
CA ARG A 188 10.48 27.76 23.34
C ARG A 188 9.71 28.08 22.07
N ASP A 189 9.00 29.18 22.07
CA ASP A 189 8.28 29.68 20.91
C ASP A 189 9.27 30.22 19.86
N VAL A 190 9.45 29.42 18.79
CA VAL A 190 10.29 29.77 17.64
C VAL A 190 9.46 29.63 16.37
N LYS A 191 9.39 30.72 15.57
CA LYS A 191 8.72 30.68 14.27
C LYS A 191 9.54 29.84 13.29
N VAL A 192 9.10 28.63 13.01
CA VAL A 192 9.71 27.71 12.03
C VAL A 192 9.00 27.83 10.69
N LYS A 193 9.77 28.06 9.61
CA LYS A 193 9.29 28.08 8.24
C LYS A 193 9.72 26.83 7.49
N GLY A 194 8.87 26.31 6.58
CA GLY A 194 9.21 25.15 5.80
C GLY A 194 8.05 24.65 4.91
N ARG A 195 7.84 23.35 4.87
CA ARG A 195 6.78 22.73 4.06
C ARG A 195 5.39 22.83 4.72
N LEU A 196 5.33 22.97 6.06
CA LEU A 196 4.06 23.01 6.79
C LEU A 196 3.41 24.39 6.73
N ASP A 197 4.20 25.46 6.71
CA ASP A 197 3.71 26.84 6.58
C ASP A 197 3.61 27.33 5.12
N GLY A 198 3.95 26.46 4.15
CA GLY A 198 3.87 26.77 2.71
C GLY A 198 5.05 27.55 2.15
N THR A 199 6.07 27.88 2.94
CA THR A 199 7.30 28.52 2.44
C THR A 199 8.01 27.67 1.39
N LEU A 200 7.96 26.36 1.54
CA LEU A 200 8.38 25.38 0.53
C LEU A 200 7.17 24.54 0.08
N PRO A 201 7.13 24.06 -1.17
CA PRO A 201 6.05 23.20 -1.64
C PRO A 201 5.85 21.98 -0.74
N ARG A 202 4.60 21.65 -0.42
CA ARG A 202 4.27 20.50 0.43
C ARG A 202 4.59 19.16 -0.23
N ASP A 203 4.52 19.07 -1.55
CA ASP A 203 4.78 17.89 -2.35
C ASP A 203 5.90 18.12 -3.39
N GLY A 204 6.35 17.03 -4.02
CA GLY A 204 7.36 17.05 -5.07
C GLY A 204 8.80 17.20 -4.58
N GLU A 205 9.71 17.14 -5.54
CA GLU A 205 11.14 17.32 -5.30
C GLU A 205 11.49 18.81 -5.13
N LEU A 206 12.41 19.11 -4.22
CA LEU A 206 13.02 20.44 -4.14
C LEU A 206 14.10 20.59 -5.21
N ASN A 207 14.30 21.83 -5.64
CA ASN A 207 15.39 22.20 -6.53
C ASN A 207 15.95 23.57 -6.12
N PRO A 208 17.12 23.97 -6.64
CA PRO A 208 17.76 25.23 -6.27
C PRO A 208 16.85 26.47 -6.44
N ARG A 209 15.99 26.44 -7.47
CA ARG A 209 15.05 27.54 -7.72
C ARG A 209 14.00 27.68 -6.61
N LEU A 210 13.43 26.58 -6.13
CA LEU A 210 12.45 26.58 -5.03
C LEU A 210 13.07 27.06 -3.72
N VAL A 211 14.32 26.66 -3.46
CA VAL A 211 15.08 27.15 -2.31
C VAL A 211 15.36 28.65 -2.42
N ALA A 212 15.78 29.12 -3.59
CA ALA A 212 16.01 30.57 -3.81
C ALA A 212 14.72 31.39 -3.58
N LEU A 213 13.57 30.91 -4.04
CA LEU A 213 12.27 31.54 -3.80
C LEU A 213 11.93 31.59 -2.29
N ALA A 214 12.18 30.51 -1.56
CA ALA A 214 11.96 30.44 -0.11
C ALA A 214 12.87 31.43 0.67
N LEU A 215 14.07 31.70 0.14
CA LEU A 215 15.01 32.68 0.65
C LEU A 215 14.69 34.14 0.21
N GLY A 216 13.66 34.34 -0.60
CA GLY A 216 13.31 35.66 -1.15
C GLY A 216 14.25 36.13 -2.24
N MET A 217 15.05 35.25 -2.84
CA MET A 217 16.01 35.59 -3.88
C MET A 217 15.32 35.71 -5.25
N ALA A 218 15.84 36.60 -6.09
CA ALA A 218 15.42 36.68 -7.49
C ALA A 218 15.83 35.40 -8.25
N VAL A 219 14.90 34.83 -8.99
CA VAL A 219 15.16 33.63 -9.79
C VAL A 219 14.94 33.89 -11.28
N PRO A 220 15.76 33.33 -12.17
CA PRO A 220 15.58 33.46 -13.60
C PRO A 220 14.22 32.90 -14.05
N LYS A 221 13.65 33.50 -15.12
CA LYS A 221 12.45 32.92 -15.73
C LYS A 221 12.76 31.51 -16.24
N VAL A 222 11.80 30.60 -16.00
CA VAL A 222 11.89 29.23 -16.54
C VAL A 222 11.83 29.29 -18.06
N ARG A 223 12.75 28.62 -18.73
CA ARG A 223 12.68 28.44 -20.18
C ARG A 223 11.54 27.50 -20.53
N GLU A 224 10.75 27.84 -21.50
CA GLU A 224 9.72 26.93 -22.00
C GLU A 224 10.37 25.68 -22.59
N ILE A 225 9.78 24.52 -22.30
CA ILE A 225 10.21 23.25 -22.87
C ILE A 225 9.77 23.24 -24.34
N PRO A 226 10.70 23.12 -25.31
CA PRO A 226 10.33 23.05 -26.71
C PRO A 226 9.33 21.94 -26.99
N SER A 227 8.35 22.19 -27.86
CA SER A 227 7.32 21.20 -28.23
C SER A 227 7.89 19.91 -28.86
N ALA A 228 9.12 19.97 -29.37
CA ALA A 228 9.84 18.80 -29.89
C ALA A 228 10.29 17.82 -28.80
N VAL A 229 10.24 18.20 -27.52
CA VAL A 229 10.60 17.31 -26.41
C VAL A 229 9.42 16.38 -26.08
N ALA A 230 9.48 15.16 -26.63
CA ALA A 230 8.48 14.13 -26.32
C ALA A 230 8.76 13.44 -24.98
N GLY A 231 7.69 13.21 -24.20
CA GLY A 231 7.76 12.37 -23.00
C GLY A 231 8.14 10.92 -23.35
N ARG A 232 8.99 10.32 -22.52
CA ARG A 232 9.40 8.91 -22.66
C ARG A 232 8.94 8.11 -21.43
N PRO A 233 7.66 7.71 -21.36
CA PRO A 233 7.18 6.89 -20.27
C PRO A 233 7.89 5.52 -20.27
N PRO A 234 8.11 4.91 -19.10
CA PRO A 234 8.64 3.56 -19.04
C PRO A 234 7.73 2.59 -19.79
N SER A 235 8.32 1.63 -20.52
CA SER A 235 7.60 0.64 -21.30
C SER A 235 8.31 -0.71 -21.27
N LEU A 236 7.59 -1.79 -21.62
CA LEU A 236 8.19 -3.09 -21.80
C LEU A 236 9.17 -3.06 -22.99
N CYS A 237 10.29 -3.79 -22.86
CA CYS A 237 11.30 -3.89 -23.93
C CYS A 237 10.68 -4.48 -25.21
N ALA A 238 11.14 -4.03 -26.38
CA ALA A 238 10.73 -4.60 -27.66
C ALA A 238 11.08 -6.10 -27.73
N GLY A 239 10.09 -6.97 -27.90
CA GLY A 239 10.25 -8.44 -27.91
C GLY A 239 10.29 -9.07 -26.50
N CYS A 240 9.94 -8.34 -25.46
CA CYS A 240 9.85 -8.84 -24.10
C CYS A 240 8.87 -10.05 -24.01
N PRO A 241 9.24 -11.16 -23.33
CA PRO A 241 8.35 -12.31 -23.16
C PRO A 241 7.04 -11.97 -22.42
N HIS A 242 7.05 -10.97 -21.55
CA HIS A 242 5.87 -10.54 -20.82
C HIS A 242 4.78 -10.00 -21.77
N ILE A 243 5.14 -9.40 -22.90
CA ILE A 243 4.17 -8.89 -23.89
C ILE A 243 3.26 -10.01 -24.40
N ASP A 244 3.84 -11.13 -24.84
CA ASP A 244 3.05 -12.23 -25.38
C ASP A 244 2.13 -12.88 -24.30
N THR A 245 2.59 -12.93 -23.05
CA THR A 245 1.78 -13.37 -21.90
C THR A 245 0.61 -12.43 -21.63
N VAL A 246 0.89 -11.14 -21.58
CA VAL A 246 -0.10 -10.07 -21.31
C VAL A 246 -1.18 -10.06 -22.40
N LEU A 247 -0.79 -10.18 -23.66
CA LEU A 247 -1.74 -10.31 -24.78
C LEU A 247 -2.59 -11.58 -24.67
N GLY A 248 -2.00 -12.69 -24.19
CA GLY A 248 -2.74 -13.93 -23.91
C GLY A 248 -3.79 -13.76 -22.82
N ILE A 249 -3.43 -13.08 -21.72
CA ILE A 249 -4.36 -12.73 -20.64
C ILE A 249 -5.49 -11.84 -21.20
N ASN A 250 -5.16 -10.78 -21.92
CA ASN A 250 -6.16 -9.88 -22.50
C ASN A 250 -7.11 -10.59 -23.45
N THR A 251 -6.59 -11.53 -24.26
CA THR A 251 -7.41 -12.36 -25.15
C THR A 251 -8.36 -13.26 -24.37
N ALA A 252 -7.88 -13.93 -23.33
CA ALA A 252 -8.70 -14.78 -22.48
C ALA A 252 -9.74 -13.98 -21.65
N MET A 253 -9.41 -12.71 -21.35
CA MET A 253 -10.31 -11.79 -20.64
C MET A 253 -11.44 -11.23 -21.51
N ASN A 254 -11.46 -11.51 -22.82
CA ASN A 254 -12.57 -11.08 -23.66
C ASN A 254 -13.90 -11.66 -23.15
N GLY A 255 -14.86 -10.78 -22.87
CA GLY A 255 -16.15 -11.12 -22.26
C GLY A 255 -16.23 -10.93 -20.75
N TYR A 256 -15.11 -10.67 -20.07
CA TYR A 256 -15.07 -10.30 -18.66
C TYR A 256 -14.85 -8.80 -18.48
N SER A 257 -15.38 -8.25 -17.38
CA SER A 257 -15.12 -6.85 -17.02
C SER A 257 -13.64 -6.66 -16.67
N LYS A 258 -13.10 -5.44 -16.89
CA LYS A 258 -11.76 -5.05 -16.42
C LYS A 258 -11.66 -5.05 -14.89
N GLY A 259 -10.43 -4.96 -14.37
CA GLY A 259 -10.19 -4.80 -12.92
C GLY A 259 -10.00 -6.11 -12.16
N ARG A 260 -9.61 -7.18 -12.86
CA ARG A 260 -9.49 -8.53 -12.30
C ARG A 260 -8.06 -9.06 -12.23
N VAL A 261 -7.07 -8.24 -12.63
CA VAL A 261 -5.67 -8.64 -12.72
C VAL A 261 -4.85 -7.88 -11.67
N PHE A 262 -4.43 -8.60 -10.65
CA PHE A 262 -3.63 -8.12 -9.52
C PHE A 262 -2.17 -8.47 -9.75
N SER A 263 -1.26 -7.53 -9.53
CA SER A 263 0.16 -7.69 -9.82
C SER A 263 1.04 -7.38 -8.62
N ASP A 264 2.23 -7.95 -8.68
CA ASP A 264 3.37 -7.59 -7.85
C ASP A 264 4.29 -6.59 -8.56
N ILE A 265 5.40 -6.24 -7.90
CA ILE A 265 6.44 -5.36 -8.43
C ILE A 265 7.36 -6.13 -9.39
N GLY A 266 7.36 -5.75 -10.64
CA GLY A 266 8.24 -6.28 -11.68
C GLY A 266 8.08 -5.56 -13.02
N CYS A 267 8.85 -5.95 -14.04
CA CYS A 267 8.72 -5.36 -15.38
C CYS A 267 7.30 -5.47 -15.94
N TYR A 268 6.61 -6.55 -15.63
CA TYR A 268 5.23 -6.80 -16.05
C TYR A 268 4.23 -5.78 -15.52
N THR A 269 4.52 -5.09 -14.42
CA THR A 269 3.68 -4.00 -13.90
C THR A 269 3.49 -2.88 -14.93
N LEU A 270 4.46 -2.69 -15.84
CA LEU A 270 4.36 -1.71 -16.93
C LEU A 270 3.22 -2.01 -17.91
N SER A 271 2.68 -3.24 -17.92
CA SER A 271 1.48 -3.56 -18.68
C SER A 271 0.18 -2.98 -18.12
N ALA A 272 0.24 -2.25 -17.01
CA ALA A 272 -0.85 -1.37 -16.56
C ALA A 272 -1.04 -0.14 -17.48
N LEU A 273 -0.01 0.19 -18.28
CA LEU A 273 -0.01 1.33 -19.18
C LEU A 273 -0.44 0.93 -20.61
N PRO A 274 -0.92 1.90 -21.42
CA PRO A 274 -1.15 1.65 -22.84
C PRO A 274 0.12 1.12 -23.54
N PRO A 275 -0.01 0.23 -24.53
CA PRO A 275 -1.24 -0.23 -25.16
C PRO A 275 -1.88 -1.45 -24.48
N TYR A 276 -1.32 -1.98 -23.40
CA TYR A 276 -1.75 -3.26 -22.83
C TYR A 276 -2.92 -3.14 -21.85
N GLU A 277 -2.84 -2.22 -20.91
CA GLU A 277 -3.84 -1.94 -19.87
C GLU A 277 -4.37 -3.19 -19.15
N THR A 278 -3.50 -4.17 -18.92
CA THR A 278 -3.85 -5.49 -18.38
C THR A 278 -3.88 -5.46 -16.86
N ILE A 279 -2.84 -4.89 -16.22
CA ILE A 279 -2.69 -4.88 -14.77
C ILE A 279 -3.55 -3.78 -14.17
N ASN A 280 -4.31 -4.11 -13.13
CA ASN A 280 -5.27 -3.22 -12.50
C ASN A 280 -4.90 -2.83 -11.06
N SER A 281 -3.99 -3.56 -10.44
CA SER A 281 -3.39 -3.17 -9.15
C SER A 281 -1.96 -3.65 -9.03
N CYS A 282 -1.15 -2.94 -8.27
CA CYS A 282 0.21 -3.32 -7.90
C CYS A 282 0.57 -2.61 -6.60
N VAL A 283 0.85 -3.34 -5.54
CA VAL A 283 1.13 -2.77 -4.20
C VAL A 283 2.55 -3.07 -3.76
N ASP A 284 2.90 -4.36 -3.52
CA ASP A 284 4.22 -4.78 -3.08
C ASP A 284 4.58 -6.18 -3.59
N MET A 285 5.77 -6.66 -3.21
CA MET A 285 6.22 -8.00 -3.57
C MET A 285 5.44 -9.07 -2.79
N GLY A 286 4.70 -9.94 -3.48
CA GLY A 286 3.90 -11.04 -2.90
C GLY A 286 2.41 -10.74 -2.77
N ALA A 287 2.00 -9.48 -2.89
CA ALA A 287 0.62 -9.08 -2.68
C ALA A 287 -0.35 -9.52 -3.78
N SER A 288 0.12 -9.83 -5.00
CA SER A 288 -0.77 -10.19 -6.12
C SER A 288 -1.66 -11.38 -5.79
N ILE A 289 -1.09 -12.44 -5.22
CA ILE A 289 -1.81 -13.68 -4.92
C ILE A 289 -2.83 -13.44 -3.81
N THR A 290 -2.43 -12.76 -2.73
CA THR A 290 -3.32 -12.48 -1.60
C THR A 290 -4.42 -11.49 -1.96
N MET A 291 -4.15 -10.50 -2.84
CA MET A 291 -5.17 -9.60 -3.38
C MET A 291 -6.16 -10.35 -4.28
N ALA A 292 -5.67 -11.21 -5.18
CA ALA A 292 -6.54 -12.03 -6.03
C ALA A 292 -7.41 -12.97 -5.18
N LYS A 293 -6.83 -13.59 -4.14
CA LYS A 293 -7.57 -14.41 -3.18
C LYS A 293 -8.66 -13.60 -2.50
N GLY A 294 -8.33 -12.46 -1.91
CA GLY A 294 -9.31 -11.61 -1.23
C GLY A 294 -10.43 -11.14 -2.19
N ALA A 295 -10.10 -10.83 -3.43
CA ALA A 295 -11.08 -10.47 -4.45
C ALA A 295 -12.01 -11.65 -4.81
N ALA A 296 -11.45 -12.88 -4.94
CA ALA A 296 -12.22 -14.08 -5.20
C ALA A 296 -13.15 -14.44 -4.02
N ASP A 297 -12.64 -14.32 -2.79
CA ASP A 297 -13.41 -14.56 -1.56
C ASP A 297 -14.57 -13.53 -1.42
N ALA A 298 -14.40 -12.33 -1.96
CA ALA A 298 -15.45 -11.31 -2.08
C ALA A 298 -16.40 -11.51 -3.29
N GLY A 299 -16.22 -12.57 -4.08
CA GLY A 299 -17.09 -12.94 -5.21
C GLY A 299 -16.63 -12.42 -6.58
N LEU A 300 -15.43 -11.86 -6.72
CA LEU A 300 -14.86 -11.46 -8.01
C LEU A 300 -14.19 -12.66 -8.69
N VAL A 301 -14.90 -13.33 -9.60
CA VAL A 301 -14.37 -14.47 -10.38
C VAL A 301 -14.52 -14.19 -11.88
N PRO A 302 -13.48 -14.39 -12.69
CA PRO A 302 -12.12 -14.79 -12.35
C PRO A 302 -11.35 -13.69 -11.61
N ALA A 303 -10.49 -14.08 -10.67
CA ALA A 303 -9.49 -13.22 -10.05
C ALA A 303 -8.09 -13.73 -10.42
N ILE A 304 -7.26 -12.86 -10.96
CA ILE A 304 -6.01 -13.22 -11.62
C ILE A 304 -4.85 -12.56 -10.89
N ALA A 305 -3.88 -13.37 -10.43
CA ALA A 305 -2.63 -12.88 -9.89
C ALA A 305 -1.52 -12.97 -10.94
N VAL A 306 -0.67 -11.94 -11.03
CA VAL A 306 0.52 -11.93 -11.88
C VAL A 306 1.74 -11.63 -11.04
N ILE A 307 2.69 -12.55 -10.99
CA ILE A 307 3.89 -12.48 -10.15
C ILE A 307 5.12 -12.94 -10.95
N GLY A 308 6.28 -12.34 -10.71
CA GLY A 308 7.53 -12.79 -11.32
C GLY A 308 8.12 -13.98 -10.56
N ASP A 309 8.96 -14.78 -11.24
CA ASP A 309 9.65 -15.96 -10.72
C ASP A 309 10.41 -15.69 -9.41
N SER A 310 11.17 -14.63 -9.37
CA SER A 310 11.95 -14.22 -8.20
C SER A 310 11.07 -13.71 -7.06
N THR A 311 10.07 -12.89 -7.37
CA THR A 311 9.08 -12.39 -6.40
C THR A 311 8.27 -13.53 -5.81
N PHE A 312 7.93 -14.55 -6.61
CA PHE A 312 7.23 -15.74 -6.15
C PHE A 312 8.02 -16.47 -5.05
N THR A 313 9.31 -16.73 -5.27
CA THR A 313 10.14 -17.38 -4.23
C THR A 313 10.45 -16.49 -3.04
N HIS A 314 10.42 -15.17 -3.21
CA HIS A 314 10.61 -14.23 -2.11
C HIS A 314 9.41 -14.19 -1.16
N SER A 315 8.18 -14.04 -1.67
CA SER A 315 6.99 -13.79 -0.84
C SER A 315 5.67 -14.34 -1.40
N GLY A 316 5.66 -14.96 -2.59
CA GLY A 316 4.44 -15.51 -3.20
C GLY A 316 4.03 -16.89 -2.68
N ILE A 317 4.98 -17.68 -2.20
CA ILE A 317 4.76 -19.09 -1.76
C ILE A 317 3.72 -19.16 -0.64
N THR A 318 3.81 -18.30 0.36
CA THR A 318 2.88 -18.26 1.51
C THR A 318 1.45 -17.94 1.06
N GLY A 319 1.32 -16.96 0.17
CA GLY A 319 0.01 -16.58 -0.38
C GLY A 319 -0.61 -17.70 -1.22
N LEU A 320 0.21 -18.44 -2.00
CA LEU A 320 -0.26 -19.57 -2.77
C LEU A 320 -0.72 -20.73 -1.88
N LEU A 321 0.03 -21.04 -0.82
CA LEU A 321 -0.34 -22.05 0.16
C LEU A 321 -1.68 -21.74 0.83
N ASP A 322 -1.89 -20.48 1.24
CA ASP A 322 -3.15 -20.03 1.83
C ASP A 322 -4.32 -20.14 0.84
N ALA A 323 -4.11 -19.75 -0.41
CA ALA A 323 -5.12 -19.86 -1.45
C ALA A 323 -5.51 -21.32 -1.73
N VAL A 324 -4.53 -22.25 -1.77
CA VAL A 324 -4.76 -23.70 -1.92
C VAL A 324 -5.57 -24.25 -0.75
N ASN A 325 -5.15 -23.94 0.49
CA ASN A 325 -5.86 -24.40 1.69
C ASN A 325 -7.32 -23.90 1.73
N SER A 326 -7.56 -22.70 1.26
CA SER A 326 -8.88 -22.07 1.20
C SER A 326 -9.69 -22.50 -0.04
N LYS A 327 -9.09 -23.21 -0.98
CA LYS A 327 -9.67 -23.58 -2.29
C LYS A 327 -10.20 -22.34 -3.04
N SER A 328 -9.48 -21.23 -2.96
CA SER A 328 -9.89 -19.97 -3.58
C SER A 328 -9.87 -20.06 -5.11
N PRO A 329 -10.92 -19.64 -5.84
CA PRO A 329 -11.00 -19.73 -7.29
C PRO A 329 -10.16 -18.63 -7.95
N ILE A 330 -8.84 -18.80 -7.95
CA ILE A 330 -7.87 -17.84 -8.52
C ILE A 330 -6.98 -18.49 -9.57
N THR A 331 -6.56 -17.71 -10.57
CA THR A 331 -5.54 -18.11 -11.53
C THR A 331 -4.26 -17.30 -11.28
N VAL A 332 -3.16 -17.99 -11.00
CA VAL A 332 -1.87 -17.38 -10.71
C VAL A 332 -0.92 -17.53 -11.89
N PHE A 333 -0.48 -16.41 -12.48
CA PHE A 333 0.55 -16.38 -13.51
C PHE A 333 1.91 -16.14 -12.85
N ILE A 334 2.81 -17.13 -12.89
CA ILE A 334 4.18 -17.00 -12.44
C ILE A 334 5.08 -16.81 -13.67
N LEU A 335 5.50 -15.57 -13.91
CA LEU A 335 6.26 -15.20 -15.10
C LEU A 335 7.72 -15.60 -14.95
N ASP A 336 8.10 -16.74 -15.52
CA ASP A 336 9.47 -17.25 -15.48
C ASP A 336 10.32 -16.70 -16.64
N ASN A 337 11.10 -15.69 -16.35
CA ASN A 337 12.11 -15.17 -17.27
C ASN A 337 13.55 -15.46 -16.84
N SER A 338 13.71 -16.32 -15.83
CA SER A 338 14.96 -16.84 -15.27
C SER A 338 15.91 -15.74 -14.71
N THR A 339 15.38 -14.53 -14.45
CA THR A 339 16.23 -13.42 -14.00
C THR A 339 15.47 -12.33 -13.25
N VAL A 340 16.15 -11.67 -12.31
CA VAL A 340 15.69 -10.43 -11.66
C VAL A 340 16.07 -9.25 -12.56
N ALA A 341 15.26 -8.99 -13.59
CA ALA A 341 15.62 -8.08 -14.67
C ALA A 341 15.79 -6.61 -14.22
N MET A 342 14.92 -6.11 -13.35
CA MET A 342 14.90 -4.69 -12.92
C MET A 342 16.13 -4.28 -12.11
N THR A 343 16.78 -5.21 -11.42
CA THR A 343 17.90 -4.93 -10.51
C THR A 343 19.27 -5.26 -11.11
N GLY A 344 19.33 -5.62 -12.39
CA GLY A 344 20.58 -5.82 -13.12
C GLY A 344 20.80 -7.22 -13.72
N GLY A 345 19.79 -8.08 -13.68
CA GLY A 345 19.84 -9.40 -14.32
C GLY A 345 20.51 -10.48 -13.47
N GLN A 346 20.26 -10.47 -12.18
CA GLN A 346 20.69 -11.55 -11.28
C GLN A 346 19.93 -12.85 -11.57
N PRO A 347 20.54 -14.04 -11.36
CA PRO A 347 19.83 -15.30 -11.47
C PRO A 347 18.63 -15.39 -10.52
N SER A 348 17.51 -15.93 -11.01
CA SER A 348 16.37 -16.22 -10.16
C SER A 348 16.59 -17.54 -9.39
N ALA A 349 16.31 -17.56 -8.10
CA ALA A 349 16.32 -18.76 -7.27
C ALA A 349 15.23 -19.78 -7.66
N ALA A 350 14.21 -19.33 -8.38
CA ALA A 350 13.09 -20.13 -8.84
C ALA A 350 13.39 -20.96 -10.09
N THR A 351 14.47 -20.67 -10.82
CA THR A 351 14.78 -21.28 -12.12
C THR A 351 14.71 -22.80 -12.07
N GLY A 352 13.84 -23.40 -12.88
CA GLY A 352 13.63 -24.85 -12.98
C GLY A 352 12.94 -25.50 -11.78
N ARG A 353 12.38 -24.71 -10.83
CA ARG A 353 11.78 -25.23 -9.59
C ARG A 353 10.31 -24.82 -9.39
N ILE A 354 9.79 -23.87 -10.16
CA ILE A 354 8.47 -23.27 -9.93
C ILE A 354 7.38 -24.34 -9.97
N GLU A 355 7.37 -25.20 -10.99
CA GLU A 355 6.36 -26.25 -11.13
C GLU A 355 6.35 -27.18 -9.92
N SER A 356 7.52 -27.69 -9.51
CA SER A 356 7.64 -28.60 -8.36
C SER A 356 7.24 -27.93 -7.05
N ILE A 357 7.53 -26.63 -6.87
CA ILE A 357 7.08 -25.85 -5.71
C ILE A 357 5.55 -25.76 -5.69
N CYS A 358 4.90 -25.42 -6.80
CA CYS A 358 3.46 -25.31 -6.88
C CYS A 358 2.76 -26.65 -6.57
N LEU A 359 3.26 -27.74 -7.12
CA LEU A 359 2.76 -29.08 -6.83
C LEU A 359 2.97 -29.47 -5.36
N GLY A 360 4.14 -29.15 -4.80
CA GLY A 360 4.46 -29.38 -3.38
C GLY A 360 3.59 -28.58 -2.40
N LEU A 361 3.06 -27.43 -2.85
CA LEU A 361 2.08 -26.63 -2.09
C LEU A 361 0.65 -27.16 -2.22
N GLY A 362 0.40 -28.18 -3.03
CA GLY A 362 -0.89 -28.82 -3.17
C GLY A 362 -1.77 -28.30 -4.32
N VAL A 363 -1.19 -27.54 -5.26
CA VAL A 363 -1.91 -27.23 -6.51
C VAL A 363 -2.11 -28.51 -7.30
N GLU A 364 -3.31 -28.77 -7.78
CA GLU A 364 -3.63 -29.99 -8.55
C GLU A 364 -2.86 -30.02 -9.87
N ARG A 365 -2.32 -31.19 -10.22
CA ARG A 365 -1.40 -31.36 -11.36
C ARG A 365 -2.00 -30.89 -12.69
N GLU A 366 -3.27 -31.19 -12.93
CA GLU A 366 -4.02 -30.80 -14.10
C GLU A 366 -4.27 -29.30 -14.25
N HIS A 367 -4.05 -28.55 -13.18
CA HIS A 367 -4.19 -27.09 -13.09
C HIS A 367 -2.86 -26.36 -12.98
N VAL A 368 -1.74 -27.05 -13.22
CA VAL A 368 -0.40 -26.43 -13.36
C VAL A 368 0.05 -26.54 -14.82
N HIS A 369 0.16 -25.39 -15.49
CA HIS A 369 0.49 -25.32 -16.91
C HIS A 369 1.77 -24.55 -17.17
N VAL A 370 2.78 -25.20 -17.76
CA VAL A 370 3.98 -24.53 -18.27
C VAL A 370 3.74 -24.16 -19.73
N LEU A 371 3.74 -22.84 -20.03
CA LEU A 371 3.43 -22.33 -21.36
C LEU A 371 4.65 -21.61 -21.96
N ASN A 372 4.81 -21.72 -23.27
CA ASN A 372 5.78 -20.90 -23.99
C ASN A 372 5.06 -19.67 -24.59
N PRO A 373 5.36 -18.45 -24.13
CA PRO A 373 4.69 -17.23 -24.58
C PRO A 373 5.27 -16.75 -25.93
N LEU A 374 4.92 -17.44 -27.00
CA LEU A 374 5.27 -17.09 -28.39
C LEU A 374 4.01 -16.76 -29.19
N LYS A 375 4.10 -15.78 -30.09
CA LYS A 375 2.99 -15.36 -30.96
C LYS A 375 2.33 -16.52 -31.70
N LYS A 376 3.11 -17.50 -32.19
CA LYS A 376 2.60 -18.71 -32.87
C LYS A 376 1.77 -19.62 -31.98
N GLN A 377 1.86 -19.48 -30.66
CA GLN A 377 1.10 -20.27 -29.69
C GLN A 377 0.01 -19.44 -28.99
N ALA A 378 -0.17 -18.19 -29.37
CA ALA A 378 -1.07 -17.24 -28.69
C ALA A 378 -2.50 -17.79 -28.55
N GLN A 379 -3.07 -18.35 -29.62
CA GLN A 379 -4.43 -18.87 -29.60
C GLN A 379 -4.56 -20.08 -28.64
N LYS A 380 -3.65 -21.04 -28.75
CA LYS A 380 -3.62 -22.22 -27.87
C LYS A 380 -3.44 -21.82 -26.41
N ASN A 381 -2.52 -20.88 -26.15
CA ASN A 381 -2.29 -20.37 -24.78
C ASN A 381 -3.55 -19.67 -24.23
N ALA A 382 -4.23 -18.85 -25.03
CA ALA A 382 -5.46 -18.18 -24.62
C ALA A 382 -6.59 -19.15 -24.29
N GLU A 383 -6.72 -20.25 -25.01
CA GLU A 383 -7.71 -21.31 -24.74
C GLU A 383 -7.45 -22.01 -23.40
N ILE A 384 -6.18 -22.34 -23.09
CA ILE A 384 -5.78 -22.89 -21.79
C ILE A 384 -6.10 -21.89 -20.68
N ILE A 385 -5.68 -20.63 -20.83
CA ILE A 385 -5.91 -19.56 -19.86
C ILE A 385 -7.41 -19.40 -19.58
N LYS A 386 -8.24 -19.37 -20.62
CA LYS A 386 -9.69 -19.23 -20.47
C LYS A 386 -10.31 -20.40 -19.72
N LYS A 387 -9.86 -21.63 -19.97
CA LYS A 387 -10.33 -22.82 -19.25
C LYS A 387 -10.01 -22.72 -17.76
N GLU A 388 -8.81 -22.23 -17.40
CA GLU A 388 -8.40 -22.07 -16.00
C GLU A 388 -9.13 -20.92 -15.31
N PHE A 389 -9.63 -19.91 -16.02
CA PHE A 389 -10.50 -18.88 -15.42
C PHE A 389 -11.87 -19.41 -14.98
N GLU A 390 -12.31 -20.53 -15.55
CA GLU A 390 -13.59 -21.19 -15.22
C GLU A 390 -13.44 -22.24 -14.09
N TYR A 391 -12.20 -22.61 -13.75
CA TYR A 391 -11.92 -23.54 -12.66
C TYR A 391 -12.22 -22.94 -11.29
N LYS A 392 -12.90 -23.73 -10.43
CA LYS A 392 -13.32 -23.30 -9.09
C LYS A 392 -12.29 -23.65 -8.00
N GLY A 393 -11.05 -23.49 -8.28
CA GLY A 393 -9.92 -23.73 -7.38
C GLY A 393 -8.72 -22.92 -7.78
N VAL A 394 -7.58 -23.23 -7.20
CA VAL A 394 -6.32 -22.57 -7.55
C VAL A 394 -5.72 -23.18 -8.79
N SER A 395 -5.53 -22.40 -9.84
CA SER A 395 -4.76 -22.78 -11.02
C SER A 395 -3.49 -21.96 -11.14
N VAL A 396 -2.43 -22.56 -11.69
CA VAL A 396 -1.13 -21.90 -11.89
C VAL A 396 -0.70 -22.02 -13.34
N ILE A 397 -0.39 -20.89 -13.95
CA ILE A 397 0.14 -20.80 -15.31
C ILE A 397 1.56 -20.24 -15.23
N ILE A 398 2.52 -20.95 -15.81
CA ILE A 398 3.95 -20.61 -15.77
C ILE A 398 4.43 -20.32 -17.20
N PRO A 399 4.29 -19.08 -17.68
CA PRO A 399 4.86 -18.67 -18.97
C PRO A 399 6.38 -18.58 -18.84
N THR A 400 7.09 -19.49 -19.51
CA THR A 400 8.56 -19.62 -19.40
C THR A 400 9.26 -19.18 -20.68
N ARG A 401 10.03 -18.11 -20.59
CA ARG A 401 10.90 -17.62 -21.68
C ARG A 401 11.91 -16.63 -21.15
N GLU A 402 13.21 -16.86 -21.46
CA GLU A 402 14.33 -16.02 -21.02
C GLU A 402 14.13 -14.51 -21.32
N CYS A 403 14.53 -13.66 -20.37
CA CYS A 403 14.53 -12.21 -20.55
C CYS A 403 15.42 -11.81 -21.74
N ILE A 404 14.87 -11.02 -22.66
CA ILE A 404 15.58 -10.62 -23.89
C ILE A 404 16.84 -9.80 -23.62
N GLU A 405 16.85 -8.97 -22.58
CA GLU A 405 18.01 -8.16 -22.23
C GLU A 405 19.13 -9.03 -21.60
N THR A 406 18.76 -10.00 -20.79
CA THR A 406 19.71 -10.99 -20.25
C THR A 406 20.30 -11.86 -21.35
N GLN A 407 19.46 -12.33 -22.29
CA GLN A 407 19.89 -13.09 -23.45
C GLN A 407 20.88 -12.27 -24.31
N ARG A 408 20.56 -11.02 -24.63
CA ARG A 408 21.44 -10.12 -25.38
C ARG A 408 22.78 -9.92 -24.70
N LYS A 409 22.76 -9.68 -23.37
CA LYS A 409 23.99 -9.52 -22.56
C LYS A 409 24.85 -10.79 -22.57
N ARG A 410 24.24 -11.96 -22.43
CA ARG A 410 24.90 -13.25 -22.47
C ARG A 410 25.60 -13.49 -23.83
N VAL A 411 24.85 -13.34 -24.94
CA VAL A 411 25.37 -13.51 -26.30
C VAL A 411 26.53 -12.56 -26.57
N ARG A 412 26.41 -11.29 -26.15
CA ARG A 412 27.49 -10.30 -26.30
C ARG A 412 28.74 -10.67 -25.51
N THR A 413 28.58 -11.20 -24.28
CA THR A 413 29.70 -11.62 -23.43
C THR A 413 30.41 -12.85 -24.03
N GLU A 414 29.64 -13.84 -24.51
CA GLU A 414 30.19 -15.04 -25.16
C GLU A 414 30.94 -14.69 -26.46
N SER A 415 30.38 -13.80 -27.26
CA SER A 415 31.03 -13.34 -28.50
C SER A 415 32.35 -12.63 -28.21
N ARG A 416 32.39 -11.78 -27.15
CA ARG A 416 33.63 -11.12 -26.73
C ARG A 416 34.68 -12.11 -26.22
N LYS A 417 34.31 -13.09 -25.40
CA LYS A 417 35.22 -14.15 -24.92
C LYS A 417 35.81 -14.95 -26.08
N LYS A 418 34.97 -15.32 -27.08
CA LYS A 418 35.43 -16.02 -28.29
C LYS A 418 36.40 -15.16 -29.11
N ALA A 419 36.17 -13.85 -29.24
CA ALA A 419 37.06 -12.95 -29.93
C ALA A 419 38.43 -12.81 -29.19
N GLU A 420 38.39 -12.66 -27.86
CA GLU A 420 39.59 -12.59 -27.02
C GLU A 420 40.43 -13.89 -27.08
N GLN A 421 39.77 -15.06 -27.12
CA GLN A 421 40.43 -16.35 -27.26
C GLN A 421 41.09 -16.51 -28.62
N ARG A 422 40.37 -16.16 -29.73
CA ARG A 422 40.95 -16.16 -31.09
C ARG A 422 42.14 -15.21 -31.22
N ALA A 423 42.07 -14.05 -30.59
CA ALA A 423 43.20 -13.11 -30.59
C ALA A 423 44.43 -13.65 -29.85
N LYS A 424 44.22 -14.39 -28.74
CA LYS A 424 45.34 -15.07 -28.03
C LYS A 424 45.94 -16.20 -28.84
N GLU A 425 45.11 -17.01 -29.51
CA GLU A 425 45.57 -18.11 -30.37
C GLU A 425 46.29 -17.61 -31.66
N ALA A 426 46.00 -16.41 -32.12
CA ALA A 426 46.68 -15.78 -33.28
C ALA A 426 48.03 -15.14 -32.92
N VAL A 427 48.35 -14.94 -31.66
CA VAL A 427 49.59 -14.35 -31.14
C VAL A 427 50.59 -15.44 -30.59
N SER A 428 50.10 -16.65 -30.39
CA SER A 428 50.89 -17.83 -30.06
C SER A 428 51.31 -18.58 -31.34
#